data_8a9982cea84e1649e905258b708a37ea
#
_entry.id   8a9982cea84e1649e905258b708a37ea
#
_cell.length_a   1.000
_cell.length_b   1.000
_cell.length_c   1.000
_cell.angle_alpha   90.00
_cell.angle_beta   90.00
_cell.angle_gamma   90.00
#
_symmetry.space_group_name_H-M   'P 1'
#
loop_
_entity.id
_entity.type
_entity.pdbx_description
1 polymer ?
#
loop_
_entity_poly.entity_id
_entity_poly.type
_entity_poly.pdbx_seq_one_letter_code
_entity_poly.pdbx_strand_id
1 'polypeptide(L)'
;MTSQNESIDKLSTVLGLYKAEWLREKLFDLFTVPGYFDELKMNRPCVLIGGRGTGKTTVLQGLSYQGQFAFAKSDKNVIDTWQFFGLYHRVNTNRVTAFRGPEQTEDRWRACFAHYLNLLFCTQLLEFACWYELQTGRELSLSPTDLLIRNVPQHGRFG
;
A
#
# COMPACT_ATOMS: atom_id res chain seq x y z
N MET A 1 -9.08 41.46 1.80
CA MET A 1 -7.73 41.13 2.31
C MET A 1 -7.67 39.81 3.10
N THR A 2 -8.76 39.26 3.58
CA THR A 2 -8.83 38.01 4.37
C THR A 2 -8.59 36.74 3.53
N SER A 3 -9.03 36.67 2.29
CA SER A 3 -8.93 35.46 1.45
C SER A 3 -7.50 35.10 0.99
N GLN A 4 -6.62 36.09 0.82
CA GLN A 4 -5.22 35.84 0.42
C GLN A 4 -4.38 35.30 1.58
N ASN A 5 -4.63 35.74 2.80
CA ASN A 5 -3.92 35.24 3.97
C ASN A 5 -4.28 33.78 4.29
N GLU A 6 -5.56 33.39 4.13
CA GLU A 6 -5.96 31.97 4.28
C GLU A 6 -5.32 31.05 3.24
N SER A 7 -5.12 31.53 2.02
CA SER A 7 -4.46 30.77 0.96
C SER A 7 -2.96 30.60 1.21
N ILE A 8 -2.31 31.65 1.75
CA ILE A 8 -0.88 31.63 2.11
C ILE A 8 -0.64 30.71 3.32
N ASP A 9 -1.51 30.75 4.32
CA ASP A 9 -1.43 29.86 5.48
C ASP A 9 -1.67 28.38 5.12
N LYS A 10 -2.59 28.11 4.20
CA LYS A 10 -2.78 26.77 3.63
C LYS A 10 -1.55 26.30 2.85
N LEU A 11 -0.97 27.17 2.04
CA LEU A 11 0.27 26.87 1.29
C LEU A 11 1.46 26.67 2.21
N SER A 12 1.64 27.48 3.26
CA SER A 12 2.74 27.33 4.22
C SER A 12 2.61 26.04 5.04
N THR A 13 1.39 25.65 5.40
CA THR A 13 1.12 24.39 6.09
C THR A 13 1.41 23.19 5.18
N VAL A 14 1.07 23.26 3.90
CA VAL A 14 1.32 22.19 2.91
C VAL A 14 2.79 22.13 2.53
N LEU A 15 3.46 23.27 2.32
CA LEU A 15 4.89 23.34 2.00
C LEU A 15 5.78 23.00 3.20
N GLY A 16 5.30 23.17 4.44
CA GLY A 16 5.97 22.72 5.66
C GLY A 16 5.98 21.20 5.83
N LEU A 17 5.09 20.47 5.15
CA LEU A 17 4.99 19.02 5.19
C LEU A 17 5.78 18.39 4.02
N TYR A 18 7.08 18.26 4.18
CA TYR A 18 8.00 17.80 3.13
C TYR A 18 7.85 16.34 2.67
N LYS A 19 7.01 15.54 3.34
CA LYS A 19 6.84 14.12 3.02
C LYS A 19 5.36 13.78 2.84
N ALA A 20 5.05 13.09 1.74
CA ALA A 20 3.72 12.58 1.45
C ALA A 20 3.09 11.78 2.61
N GLU A 21 3.93 11.12 3.40
CA GLU A 21 3.54 10.34 4.58
C GLU A 21 2.92 11.18 5.70
N TRP A 22 3.21 12.48 5.75
CA TRP A 22 2.71 13.39 6.78
C TRP A 22 1.42 14.10 6.34
N LEU A 23 1.19 14.18 5.03
CA LEU A 23 0.01 14.81 4.46
C LEU A 23 -1.27 13.97 4.64
N ARG A 24 -1.14 12.64 4.83
CA ARG A 24 -2.27 11.72 5.00
C ARG A 24 -3.39 11.98 3.98
N GLU A 25 -4.63 12.21 4.47
CA GLU A 25 -5.81 12.44 3.62
C GLU A 25 -5.67 13.66 2.70
N LYS A 26 -5.03 14.74 3.18
CA LYS A 26 -4.78 15.96 2.37
C LYS A 26 -3.87 15.73 1.17
N LEU A 27 -3.10 14.64 1.18
CA LEU A 27 -2.26 14.25 0.04
C LEU A 27 -3.08 14.04 -1.22
N PHE A 28 -4.26 13.47 -1.09
CA PHE A 28 -5.11 13.09 -2.21
C PHE A 28 -5.88 14.28 -2.81
N ASP A 29 -6.10 15.35 -2.04
CA ASP A 29 -6.68 16.61 -2.54
C ASP A 29 -5.76 17.33 -3.53
N LEU A 30 -4.45 17.11 -3.41
CA LEU A 30 -3.42 17.72 -4.25
C LEU A 30 -2.88 16.77 -5.32
N PHE A 31 -3.34 15.52 -5.31
CA PHE A 31 -2.82 14.50 -6.20
C PHE A 31 -3.43 14.59 -7.59
N THR A 32 -2.57 14.78 -8.59
CA THR A 32 -2.95 14.64 -9.99
C THR A 32 -2.61 13.22 -10.45
N VAL A 33 -3.60 12.48 -10.90
CA VAL A 33 -3.43 11.11 -11.40
C VAL A 33 -2.52 11.11 -12.61
N PRO A 34 -1.34 10.46 -12.57
CA PRO A 34 -0.45 10.41 -13.72
C PRO A 34 -1.00 9.50 -14.80
N GLY A 35 -0.66 9.78 -16.08
CA GLY A 35 -1.18 9.01 -17.22
C GLY A 35 -0.85 7.51 -17.22
N TYR A 36 0.20 7.09 -16.52
CA TYR A 36 0.58 5.67 -16.37
C TYR A 36 -0.13 4.96 -15.18
N PHE A 37 -1.02 5.64 -14.46
CA PHE A 37 -1.65 5.10 -13.26
C PHE A 37 -2.46 3.82 -13.53
N ASP A 38 -3.14 3.76 -14.67
CA ASP A 38 -3.93 2.58 -15.06
C ASP A 38 -3.04 1.38 -15.44
N GLU A 39 -1.83 1.63 -15.91
CA GLU A 39 -0.86 0.56 -16.18
C GLU A 39 -0.41 -0.14 -14.89
N LEU A 40 -0.37 0.57 -13.76
CA LEU A 40 -0.01 0.01 -12.46
C LEU A 40 -1.12 -0.88 -11.86
N LYS A 41 -2.35 -0.79 -12.38
CA LYS A 41 -3.48 -1.64 -11.96
C LYS A 41 -3.50 -2.99 -12.66
N MET A 42 -2.68 -3.17 -13.69
CA MET A 42 -2.63 -4.43 -14.44
C MET A 42 -2.06 -5.54 -13.56
N ASN A 43 -2.53 -6.78 -13.78
CA ASN A 43 -2.07 -7.97 -13.06
C ASN A 43 -0.67 -8.42 -13.53
N ARG A 44 0.32 -7.55 -13.36
CA ARG A 44 1.73 -7.81 -13.66
C ARG A 44 2.64 -7.06 -12.67
N PRO A 45 3.82 -7.61 -12.33
CA PRO A 45 4.81 -6.89 -11.55
C PRO A 45 5.23 -5.61 -12.26
N CYS A 46 5.24 -4.48 -11.54
CA CYS A 46 5.67 -3.19 -12.02
C CYS A 46 6.72 -2.59 -11.10
N VAL A 47 7.70 -1.89 -11.67
CA VAL A 47 8.71 -1.13 -10.94
C VAL A 47 8.59 0.34 -11.32
N LEU A 48 8.33 1.20 -10.33
CA LEU A 48 8.22 2.63 -10.53
C LEU A 48 9.57 3.31 -10.23
N ILE A 49 10.25 3.75 -11.28
CA ILE A 49 11.56 4.40 -11.21
C ILE A 49 11.41 5.92 -11.35
N GLY A 50 12.19 6.67 -10.59
CA GLY A 50 12.22 8.13 -10.68
C GLY A 50 13.02 8.75 -9.54
N GLY A 51 13.40 10.01 -9.69
CA GLY A 51 14.15 10.79 -8.71
C GLY A 51 13.39 11.00 -7.39
N ARG A 52 14.06 11.60 -6.42
CA ARG A 52 13.43 12.04 -5.18
C ARG A 52 12.41 13.16 -5.49
N GLY A 53 11.24 13.11 -4.84
CA GLY A 53 10.19 14.12 -5.03
C GLY A 53 9.28 13.92 -6.23
N THR A 54 9.47 12.88 -7.06
CA THR A 54 8.62 12.61 -8.26
C THR A 54 7.25 12.00 -7.95
N GLY A 55 6.81 11.98 -6.70
CA GLY A 55 5.48 11.53 -6.32
C GLY A 55 5.27 10.00 -6.28
N LYS A 56 6.35 9.18 -6.41
CA LYS A 56 6.22 7.70 -6.38
C LYS A 56 5.43 7.16 -5.19
N THR A 57 5.74 7.65 -3.99
CA THR A 57 5.05 7.25 -2.77
C THR A 57 3.56 7.59 -2.82
N THR A 58 3.23 8.79 -3.32
CA THR A 58 1.85 9.24 -3.49
C THR A 58 1.07 8.36 -4.46
N VAL A 59 1.70 8.02 -5.60
CA VAL A 59 1.12 7.11 -6.60
C VAL A 59 0.83 5.75 -5.99
N LEU A 60 1.80 5.15 -5.28
CA LEU A 60 1.63 3.84 -4.66
C LEU A 60 0.59 3.86 -3.53
N GLN A 61 0.55 4.93 -2.73
CA GLN A 61 -0.50 5.12 -1.72
C GLN A 61 -1.87 5.33 -2.36
N GLY A 62 -1.96 6.01 -3.51
CA GLY A 62 -3.19 6.17 -4.27
C GLY A 62 -3.77 4.86 -4.79
N LEU A 63 -2.93 3.83 -5.02
CA LEU A 63 -3.37 2.49 -5.39
C LEU A 63 -3.87 1.67 -4.20
N SER A 64 -3.56 2.07 -2.95
CA SER A 64 -4.07 1.36 -1.77
C SER A 64 -5.59 1.55 -1.62
N TYR A 65 -6.24 0.65 -0.88
CA TYR A 65 -7.66 0.77 -0.61
C TYR A 65 -8.02 2.09 0.10
N GLN A 66 -7.16 2.55 1.02
CA GLN A 66 -7.34 3.85 1.68
C GLN A 66 -7.26 5.01 0.68
N GLY A 67 -6.28 4.95 -0.26
CA GLY A 67 -6.12 5.96 -1.29
C GLY A 67 -7.30 5.98 -2.27
N GLN A 68 -7.75 4.82 -2.73
CA GLN A 68 -8.92 4.70 -3.59
C GLN A 68 -10.18 5.24 -2.91
N PHE A 69 -10.36 4.95 -1.61
CA PHE A 69 -11.48 5.46 -0.83
C PHE A 69 -11.43 6.98 -0.66
N ALA A 70 -10.25 7.54 -0.41
CA ALA A 70 -10.06 8.99 -0.32
C ALA A 70 -10.35 9.68 -1.67
N PHE A 71 -9.92 9.12 -2.82
CA PHE A 71 -10.28 9.63 -4.14
C PHE A 71 -11.78 9.62 -4.41
N ALA A 72 -12.47 8.61 -3.90
CA ALA A 72 -13.93 8.53 -3.96
C ALA A 72 -14.63 9.46 -2.94
N LYS A 73 -13.90 10.38 -2.28
CA LYS A 73 -14.43 11.28 -1.24
C LYS A 73 -15.14 10.52 -0.12
N SER A 74 -14.63 9.35 0.22
CA SER A 74 -15.17 8.45 1.24
C SER A 74 -16.61 7.97 0.96
N ASP A 75 -17.00 7.90 -0.31
CA ASP A 75 -18.27 7.32 -0.72
C ASP A 75 -18.21 5.79 -0.63
N LYS A 76 -19.00 5.24 0.29
CA LYS A 76 -19.06 3.80 0.57
C LYS A 76 -19.66 2.99 -0.58
N ASN A 77 -20.52 3.59 -1.39
CA ASN A 77 -21.19 2.90 -2.50
C ASN A 77 -20.20 2.55 -3.63
N VAL A 78 -19.08 3.25 -3.69
CA VAL A 78 -18.05 3.01 -4.72
C VAL A 78 -17.23 1.75 -4.42
N ILE A 79 -17.17 1.30 -3.15
CA ILE A 79 -16.35 0.15 -2.75
C ILE A 79 -16.71 -1.11 -3.55
N ASP A 80 -17.99 -1.33 -3.81
CA ASP A 80 -18.47 -2.51 -4.55
C ASP A 80 -18.13 -2.47 -6.06
N THR A 81 -17.73 -1.32 -6.57
CA THR A 81 -17.33 -1.15 -7.98
C THR A 81 -15.84 -1.38 -8.23
N TRP A 82 -15.06 -1.52 -7.16
CA TRP A 82 -13.62 -1.68 -7.30
C TRP A 82 -13.25 -3.05 -7.85
N GLN A 83 -12.32 -3.04 -8.80
CA GLN A 83 -11.83 -4.26 -9.43
C GLN A 83 -10.70 -4.93 -8.63
N PHE A 84 -10.06 -4.20 -7.72
CA PHE A 84 -8.99 -4.69 -6.86
C PHE A 84 -8.86 -3.85 -5.59
N PHE A 85 -8.27 -4.43 -4.57
CA PHE A 85 -7.89 -3.75 -3.33
C PHE A 85 -6.36 -3.73 -3.22
N GLY A 86 -5.77 -2.55 -3.27
CA GLY A 86 -4.33 -2.39 -3.10
C GLY A 86 -3.95 -2.35 -1.62
N LEU A 87 -2.89 -3.05 -1.25
CA LEU A 87 -2.25 -2.96 0.05
C LEU A 87 -0.93 -2.19 -0.09
N TYR A 88 -0.80 -1.07 0.59
CA TYR A 88 0.44 -0.30 0.60
C TYR A 88 1.30 -0.67 1.80
N HIS A 89 2.52 -1.13 1.54
CA HIS A 89 3.49 -1.37 2.59
C HIS A 89 4.81 -0.67 2.30
N ARG A 90 5.28 0.11 3.26
CA ARG A 90 6.61 0.69 3.20
C ARG A 90 7.62 -0.23 3.89
N VAL A 91 8.55 -0.73 3.11
CA VAL A 91 9.64 -1.56 3.64
C VAL A 91 10.53 -0.72 4.55
N ASN A 92 10.69 -1.18 5.79
CA ASN A 92 11.65 -0.61 6.73
C ASN A 92 13.01 -1.29 6.54
N THR A 93 14.00 -0.54 6.07
CA THR A 93 15.34 -1.05 5.78
C THR A 93 15.97 -1.74 7.00
N ASN A 94 15.80 -1.19 8.20
CA ASN A 94 16.37 -1.78 9.41
C ASN A 94 15.77 -3.16 9.73
N ARG A 95 14.48 -3.35 9.46
CA ARG A 95 13.83 -4.66 9.64
C ARG A 95 14.31 -5.68 8.61
N VAL A 96 14.48 -5.27 7.37
CA VAL A 96 14.94 -6.17 6.30
C VAL A 96 16.41 -6.56 6.49
N THR A 97 17.26 -5.64 6.93
CA THR A 97 18.67 -5.92 7.19
C THR A 97 18.91 -6.82 8.41
N ALA A 98 17.89 -7.02 9.25
CA ALA A 98 17.97 -7.99 10.36
C ALA A 98 17.99 -9.46 9.88
N PHE A 99 17.56 -9.75 8.63
CA PHE A 99 17.55 -11.10 8.06
C PHE A 99 18.85 -11.43 7.32
N ARG A 100 19.99 -11.13 7.94
CA ARG A 100 21.33 -11.41 7.42
C ARG A 100 22.34 -11.48 8.56
N GLY A 101 23.41 -12.20 8.36
CA GLY A 101 24.49 -12.31 9.33
C GLY A 101 25.11 -13.71 9.31
N PRO A 102 26.23 -13.91 10.00
CA PRO A 102 26.95 -15.17 10.01
C PRO A 102 26.29 -16.22 10.93
N GLU A 103 25.28 -15.86 11.73
CA GLU A 103 24.67 -16.73 12.74
C GLU A 103 23.82 -17.85 12.11
N GLN A 104 23.39 -17.67 10.86
CA GLN A 104 22.55 -18.61 10.14
C GLN A 104 22.99 -18.76 8.67
N THR A 105 22.60 -19.87 8.05
CA THR A 105 22.79 -20.07 6.62
C THR A 105 21.89 -19.13 5.81
N GLU A 106 22.27 -18.82 4.57
CA GLU A 106 21.49 -17.96 3.69
C GLU A 106 20.06 -18.50 3.47
N ASP A 107 19.91 -19.82 3.33
CA ASP A 107 18.60 -20.45 3.14
C ASP A 107 17.69 -20.29 4.37
N ARG A 108 18.27 -20.36 5.56
CA ARG A 108 17.53 -20.07 6.79
C ARG A 108 17.09 -18.62 6.89
N TRP A 109 17.98 -17.68 6.53
CA TRP A 109 17.60 -16.27 6.48
C TRP A 109 16.50 -16.00 5.47
N ARG A 110 16.55 -16.63 4.28
CA ARG A 110 15.47 -16.54 3.28
C ARG A 110 14.14 -17.09 3.82
N ALA A 111 14.17 -18.23 4.49
CA ALA A 111 12.97 -18.84 5.08
C ALA A 111 12.37 -17.94 6.18
N CYS A 112 13.19 -17.38 7.06
CA CYS A 112 12.76 -16.43 8.09
C CYS A 112 12.16 -15.16 7.47
N PHE A 113 12.80 -14.63 6.43
CA PHE A 113 12.29 -13.46 5.73
C PHE A 113 10.96 -13.74 5.03
N ALA A 114 10.82 -14.88 4.37
CA ALA A 114 9.56 -15.30 3.74
C ALA A 114 8.44 -15.43 4.78
N HIS A 115 8.74 -16.01 5.94
CA HIS A 115 7.79 -16.11 7.04
C HIS A 115 7.38 -14.74 7.58
N TYR A 116 8.34 -13.84 7.75
CA TYR A 116 8.07 -12.45 8.13
C TYR A 116 7.15 -11.74 7.13
N LEU A 117 7.40 -11.90 5.82
CA LEU A 117 6.55 -11.33 4.78
C LEU A 117 5.12 -11.91 4.85
N ASN A 118 4.98 -13.21 5.04
CA ASN A 118 3.66 -13.84 5.18
C ASN A 118 2.88 -13.28 6.36
N LEU A 119 3.51 -13.15 7.53
CA LEU A 119 2.87 -12.52 8.70
C LEU A 119 2.47 -11.08 8.43
N LEU A 120 3.34 -10.33 7.76
CA LEU A 120 3.07 -8.94 7.39
C LEU A 120 1.87 -8.84 6.44
N PHE A 121 1.80 -9.67 5.40
CA PHE A 121 0.66 -9.69 4.49
C PHE A 121 -0.62 -10.14 5.17
N CYS A 122 -0.56 -11.16 6.05
CA CYS A 122 -1.72 -11.56 6.86
C CYS A 122 -2.24 -10.39 7.71
N THR A 123 -1.36 -9.65 8.38
CA THR A 123 -1.75 -8.47 9.16
C THR A 123 -2.44 -7.43 8.30
N GLN A 124 -1.87 -7.10 7.14
CA GLN A 124 -2.45 -6.12 6.21
C GLN A 124 -3.81 -6.57 5.66
N LEU A 125 -3.98 -7.87 5.39
CA LEU A 125 -5.27 -8.43 4.96
C LEU A 125 -6.33 -8.36 6.05
N LEU A 126 -5.96 -8.63 7.31
CA LEU A 126 -6.86 -8.51 8.44
C LEU A 126 -7.26 -7.05 8.69
N GLU A 127 -6.32 -6.12 8.62
CA GLU A 127 -6.59 -4.68 8.71
C GLU A 127 -7.56 -4.22 7.62
N PHE A 128 -7.36 -4.70 6.38
CA PHE A 128 -8.29 -4.45 5.28
C PHE A 128 -9.68 -5.04 5.55
N ALA A 129 -9.76 -6.29 6.02
CA ALA A 129 -11.03 -6.95 6.32
C ALA A 129 -11.84 -6.19 7.39
N CYS A 130 -11.18 -5.80 8.49
CA CYS A 130 -11.80 -4.98 9.53
C CYS A 130 -12.27 -3.63 8.98
N TRP A 131 -11.45 -2.98 8.14
CA TRP A 131 -11.82 -1.73 7.51
C TRP A 131 -13.02 -1.90 6.58
N TYR A 132 -13.04 -2.96 5.75
CA TYR A 132 -14.13 -3.25 4.82
C TYR A 132 -15.45 -3.47 5.56
N GLU A 133 -15.43 -4.28 6.61
CA GLU A 133 -16.60 -4.53 7.47
C GLU A 133 -17.10 -3.23 8.09
N LEU A 134 -16.21 -2.40 8.62
CA LEU A 134 -16.55 -1.10 9.21
C LEU A 134 -17.20 -0.15 8.20
N GLN A 135 -16.74 -0.15 6.94
CA GLN A 135 -17.27 0.74 5.91
C GLN A 135 -18.58 0.23 5.30
N THR A 136 -18.69 -1.06 5.05
CA THR A 136 -19.81 -1.65 4.30
C THR A 136 -20.89 -2.29 5.20
N GLY A 137 -20.55 -2.59 6.46
CA GLY A 137 -21.39 -3.39 7.37
C GLY A 137 -21.50 -4.86 6.95
N ARG A 138 -20.65 -5.31 6.04
CA ARG A 138 -20.62 -6.69 5.53
C ARG A 138 -19.36 -7.39 5.99
N GLU A 139 -19.53 -8.61 6.50
CA GLU A 139 -18.39 -9.46 6.82
C GLU A 139 -17.68 -9.92 5.55
N LEU A 140 -16.36 -9.78 5.50
CA LEU A 140 -15.55 -10.30 4.42
C LEU A 140 -15.31 -11.78 4.70
N SER A 141 -16.09 -12.65 4.06
CA SER A 141 -15.89 -14.10 4.13
C SER A 141 -14.60 -14.48 3.39
N LEU A 142 -13.48 -14.45 4.10
CA LEU A 142 -12.21 -14.96 3.59
C LEU A 142 -12.21 -16.48 3.76
N SER A 143 -12.47 -17.21 2.68
CA SER A 143 -12.27 -18.66 2.67
C SER A 143 -10.79 -18.96 2.90
N PRO A 144 -10.44 -19.98 3.70
CA PRO A 144 -9.06 -20.46 3.82
C PRO A 144 -8.40 -20.75 2.46
N THR A 145 -9.19 -21.12 1.47
CA THR A 145 -8.73 -21.38 0.08
C THR A 145 -8.35 -20.10 -0.65
N ASP A 146 -8.97 -18.97 -0.33
CA ASP A 146 -8.68 -17.67 -0.96
C ASP A 146 -7.40 -17.04 -0.38
N LEU A 147 -7.06 -17.40 0.86
CA LEU A 147 -5.82 -17.00 1.52
C LEU A 147 -4.60 -17.83 1.08
N LEU A 148 -4.82 -18.97 0.40
CA LEU A 148 -3.74 -19.70 -0.23
C LEU A 148 -3.27 -18.92 -1.44
N ILE A 149 -2.15 -18.22 -1.28
CA ILE A 149 -1.39 -17.62 -2.40
C ILE A 149 -1.11 -18.77 -3.38
N ARG A 150 -1.82 -18.78 -4.51
CA ARG A 150 -1.74 -19.83 -5.54
C ARG A 150 -0.36 -19.99 -6.20
N ASN A 151 0.66 -19.29 -5.73
CA ASN A 151 2.01 -19.25 -6.31
C ASN A 151 3.11 -19.56 -5.31
N VAL A 152 2.93 -20.59 -4.49
CA VAL A 152 4.12 -21.28 -3.96
C VAL A 152 4.58 -22.24 -5.06
N PRO A 153 5.74 -22.02 -5.71
CA PRO A 153 6.29 -23.01 -6.61
C PRO A 153 6.44 -24.30 -5.79
N GLN A 154 5.78 -25.36 -6.22
CA GLN A 154 6.06 -26.69 -5.67
C GLN A 154 7.51 -26.98 -6.06
N HIS A 155 8.42 -26.75 -5.14
CA HIS A 155 9.79 -27.24 -5.31
C HIS A 155 9.71 -28.73 -5.52
N GLY A 156 10.09 -29.14 -6.74
CA GLY A 156 10.18 -30.53 -7.10
C GLY A 156 10.98 -31.28 -6.05
N ARG A 157 10.49 -32.45 -5.70
CA ARG A 157 11.20 -33.45 -4.92
C ARG A 157 12.57 -33.63 -5.56
N PHE A 158 13.60 -33.24 -4.84
CA PHE A 158 14.94 -33.74 -5.14
C PHE A 158 14.94 -35.21 -4.74
N GLY A 159 15.03 -36.08 -5.79
CA GLY A 159 15.36 -37.48 -5.63
C GLY A 159 16.85 -37.65 -5.33
#